data_9bb978a485eec2ccaee7630cb9499b3c
#
_entry.id   9bb978a485eec2ccaee7630cb9499b3c
#
_cell.length_a   1.000
_cell.length_b   1.000
_cell.length_c   1.000
_cell.angle_alpha   90.00
_cell.angle_beta   90.00
_cell.angle_gamma   90.00
#
_symmetry.space_group_name_H-M   'P 1'
#
loop_
_entity.id
_entity.type
_entity.pdbx_description
1 polymer ?
#
loop_
_entity_poly.entity_id
_entity_poly.type
_entity_poly.pdbx_seq_one_letter_code
_entity_poly.pdbx_strand_id
1 'polypeptide(L)'
;HYKKSDIEVEFPIKMGSKTKRVDLAIFPVGVSHEQQNTFIIVETKRSEIKRTDHDNGIGQLHSYLAACHNARWDLWIGSEMAAFQKEADTAKAKVEPFPEATNIPAAGEYEPRRLHYADLVPATEGLRAVFKRCHDYLHVNGNLGKEKAFFELLKLIFCKLHDEEHSAGELIFSVTSEERRSE
;
A
#
# COMPACT_ATOMS: atom_id res chain seq x y z
N HIS A 1 11.33 7.12 -6.68
CA HIS A 1 11.51 8.48 -6.24
C HIS A 1 12.50 8.62 -5.07
N TYR A 2 12.76 7.54 -4.29
CA TYR A 2 13.81 7.52 -3.27
C TYR A 2 15.19 7.38 -3.92
N LYS A 3 16.17 8.13 -3.44
CA LYS A 3 17.56 8.01 -3.90
C LYS A 3 18.19 6.76 -3.27
N LYS A 4 19.16 6.18 -3.96
CA LYS A 4 19.94 5.06 -3.42
C LYS A 4 20.60 5.39 -2.08
N SER A 5 20.94 6.66 -1.86
CA SER A 5 21.48 7.17 -0.59
C SER A 5 20.50 7.11 0.58
N ASP A 6 19.22 6.98 0.33
CA ASP A 6 18.18 6.99 1.35
C ASP A 6 17.67 5.56 1.64
N ILE A 7 18.34 4.55 1.09
CA ILE A 7 17.96 3.12 1.16
C ILE A 7 19.12 2.31 1.70
N GLU A 8 18.85 1.50 2.71
CA GLU A 8 19.78 0.47 3.22
C GLU A 8 19.25 -0.93 2.91
N VAL A 9 20.17 -1.80 2.47
CA VAL A 9 19.90 -3.20 2.18
C VAL A 9 20.32 -4.04 3.37
N GLU A 10 19.59 -5.12 3.68
CA GLU A 10 19.89 -5.99 4.81
C GLU A 10 20.05 -5.21 6.14
N PHE A 11 19.18 -4.24 6.35
CA PHE A 11 19.28 -3.34 7.48
C PHE A 11 18.99 -4.05 8.82
N PRO A 12 19.86 -3.93 9.83
CA PRO A 12 19.68 -4.58 11.11
C PRO A 12 18.60 -3.88 11.96
N ILE A 13 17.61 -4.63 12.42
CA ILE A 13 16.58 -4.18 13.36
C ILE A 13 16.71 -4.95 14.66
N LYS A 14 16.89 -4.22 15.76
CA LYS A 14 16.93 -4.77 17.12
C LYS A 14 15.50 -4.96 17.64
N MET A 15 15.19 -6.18 18.01
CA MET A 15 13.89 -6.60 18.52
C MET A 15 14.08 -7.27 19.90
N GLY A 16 14.01 -6.48 20.96
CA GLY A 16 14.35 -6.95 22.30
C GLY A 16 15.83 -7.41 22.39
N SER A 17 16.07 -8.67 22.71
CA SER A 17 17.41 -9.25 22.79
C SER A 17 17.96 -9.77 21.44
N LYS A 18 17.16 -9.80 20.39
CA LYS A 18 17.54 -10.34 19.08
C LYS A 18 17.72 -9.22 18.08
N THR A 19 18.64 -9.42 17.13
CA THR A 19 18.77 -8.57 15.94
C THR A 19 18.39 -9.40 14.74
N LYS A 20 17.48 -8.87 13.93
CA LYS A 20 17.08 -9.41 12.63
C LYS A 20 17.45 -8.42 11.54
N ARG A 21 17.34 -8.83 10.28
CA ARG A 21 17.60 -7.96 9.12
C ARG A 21 16.35 -7.88 8.29
N VAL A 22 16.05 -6.68 7.81
CA VAL A 22 15.02 -6.44 6.78
C VAL A 22 15.72 -6.31 5.44
N ASP A 23 15.05 -6.74 4.38
CA ASP A 23 15.65 -6.69 3.04
C ASP A 23 15.96 -5.25 2.61
N LEU A 24 15.04 -4.32 2.82
CA LEU A 24 15.27 -2.89 2.59
C LEU A 24 14.66 -2.05 3.72
N ALA A 25 15.42 -1.05 4.16
CA ALA A 25 14.94 0.04 4.99
C ALA A 25 15.09 1.36 4.23
N ILE A 26 14.03 2.17 4.19
CA ILE A 26 14.01 3.46 3.51
C ILE A 26 13.87 4.56 4.56
N PHE A 27 14.69 5.58 4.41
CA PHE A 27 14.81 6.69 5.36
C PHE A 27 14.35 8.01 4.73
N PRO A 28 13.85 8.96 5.54
CA PRO A 28 13.58 10.31 5.06
C PRO A 28 14.88 10.98 4.59
N VAL A 29 14.75 11.88 3.61
CA VAL A 29 15.89 12.59 3.03
C VAL A 29 16.64 13.38 4.09
N GLY A 30 17.96 13.22 4.15
CA GLY A 30 18.84 13.96 5.06
C GLY A 30 18.82 13.53 6.53
N VAL A 31 18.21 12.39 6.83
CA VAL A 31 18.14 11.83 8.18
C VAL A 31 19.16 10.69 8.32
N SER A 32 19.73 10.52 9.52
CA SER A 32 20.66 9.41 9.80
C SER A 32 19.97 8.05 9.67
N HIS A 33 20.68 7.06 9.12
CA HIS A 33 20.18 5.70 8.93
C HIS A 33 20.25 4.90 10.24
N GLU A 34 19.39 5.24 11.16
CA GLU A 34 19.22 4.57 12.44
C GLU A 34 17.83 3.92 12.51
N GLN A 35 17.69 2.84 13.27
CA GLN A 35 16.44 2.09 13.38
C GLN A 35 15.22 2.98 13.72
N GLN A 36 15.40 3.93 14.61
CA GLN A 36 14.35 4.87 15.01
C GLN A 36 13.89 5.80 13.88
N ASN A 37 14.75 6.03 12.88
CA ASN A 37 14.50 6.90 11.74
C ASN A 37 14.00 6.16 10.51
N THR A 38 13.88 4.84 10.57
CA THR A 38 13.30 4.06 9.48
C THR A 38 11.87 4.56 9.19
N PHE A 39 11.58 4.80 7.93
CA PHE A 39 10.28 5.30 7.48
C PHE A 39 9.45 4.24 6.78
N ILE A 40 10.07 3.50 5.84
CA ILE A 40 9.43 2.39 5.12
C ILE A 40 10.28 1.14 5.29
N ILE A 41 9.64 0.02 5.54
CA ILE A 41 10.26 -1.31 5.59
C ILE A 41 9.77 -2.13 4.41
N VAL A 42 10.69 -2.83 3.73
CA VAL A 42 10.34 -3.70 2.61
C VAL A 42 10.92 -5.09 2.85
N GLU A 43 10.08 -6.08 2.71
CA GLU A 43 10.45 -7.50 2.69
C GLU A 43 10.14 -8.11 1.33
N THR A 44 11.13 -8.76 0.76
CA THR A 44 11.01 -9.48 -0.50
C THR A 44 11.01 -10.98 -0.23
N LYS A 45 10.12 -11.69 -0.86
CA LYS A 45 9.99 -13.14 -0.64
C LYS A 45 9.93 -13.86 -1.99
N ARG A 46 10.43 -15.10 -1.99
CA ARG A 46 10.25 -15.99 -3.14
C ARG A 46 8.77 -16.23 -3.38
N SER A 47 8.40 -16.50 -4.63
CA SER A 47 7.01 -16.71 -5.04
C SER A 47 6.28 -17.86 -4.32
N GLU A 48 7.03 -18.81 -3.77
CA GLU A 48 6.49 -19.95 -3.04
C GLU A 48 6.02 -19.60 -1.62
N ILE A 49 6.54 -18.49 -1.05
CA ILE A 49 6.20 -18.05 0.31
C ILE A 49 4.90 -17.25 0.23
N LYS A 50 3.90 -17.75 0.95
CA LYS A 50 2.59 -17.11 1.03
C LYS A 50 2.59 -15.99 2.08
N ARG A 51 1.78 -15.00 1.84
CA ARG A 51 1.52 -13.89 2.77
C ARG A 51 1.10 -14.34 4.17
N THR A 52 0.40 -15.45 4.25
CA THR A 52 -0.10 -16.07 5.50
C THR A 52 0.91 -17.02 6.16
N ASP A 53 2.12 -17.16 5.63
CA ASP A 53 3.16 -17.98 6.26
C ASP A 53 3.44 -17.46 7.68
N HIS A 54 3.57 -18.40 8.64
CA HIS A 54 3.72 -18.06 10.06
C HIS A 54 5.04 -17.35 10.35
N ASP A 55 6.12 -17.78 9.74
CA ASP A 55 7.48 -17.33 10.09
C ASP A 55 8.00 -16.25 9.13
N ASN A 56 7.59 -16.31 7.86
CA ASN A 56 8.11 -15.48 6.78
C ASN A 56 7.03 -14.61 6.09
N GLY A 57 5.81 -14.66 6.60
CA GLY A 57 4.69 -13.88 6.06
C GLY A 57 4.60 -12.47 6.65
N ILE A 58 3.43 -11.88 6.53
CA ILE A 58 3.12 -10.52 6.99
C ILE A 58 3.39 -10.31 8.49
N GLY A 59 3.19 -11.35 9.33
CA GLY A 59 3.45 -11.25 10.77
C GLY A 59 4.89 -10.88 11.12
N GLN A 60 5.87 -11.36 10.34
CA GLN A 60 7.27 -10.95 10.47
C GLN A 60 7.44 -9.47 10.16
N LEU A 61 6.87 -9.00 9.07
CA LEU A 61 6.94 -7.61 8.62
C LEU A 61 6.31 -6.65 9.64
N HIS A 62 5.13 -6.98 10.16
CA HIS A 62 4.48 -6.20 11.23
C HIS A 62 5.32 -6.12 12.51
N SER A 63 6.08 -7.17 12.81
CA SER A 63 6.99 -7.16 13.96
C SER A 63 8.14 -6.18 13.76
N TYR A 64 8.64 -6.03 12.55
CA TYR A 64 9.66 -5.03 12.22
C TYR A 64 9.09 -3.61 12.29
N LEU A 65 7.90 -3.39 11.74
CA LEU A 65 7.21 -2.11 11.79
C LEU A 65 6.94 -1.66 13.24
N ALA A 66 6.58 -2.60 14.11
CA ALA A 66 6.40 -2.33 15.53
C ALA A 66 7.72 -1.97 16.25
N ALA A 67 8.84 -2.57 15.83
CA ALA A 67 10.16 -2.32 16.41
C ALA A 67 10.79 -0.99 15.95
N CYS A 68 10.33 -0.43 14.84
CA CYS A 68 10.80 0.85 14.30
C CYS A 68 9.80 1.96 14.63
N HIS A 69 10.17 2.85 15.57
CA HIS A 69 9.25 3.84 16.14
C HIS A 69 8.60 4.72 15.07
N ASN A 70 9.39 5.30 14.18
CA ASN A 70 8.94 6.23 13.15
C ASN A 70 8.53 5.55 11.84
N ALA A 71 8.70 4.23 11.73
CA ALA A 71 8.27 3.53 10.54
C ALA A 71 6.74 3.55 10.44
N ARG A 72 6.24 4.03 9.31
CA ARG A 72 4.80 4.16 9.05
C ARG A 72 4.30 3.21 7.98
N TRP A 73 5.20 2.73 7.14
CA TRP A 73 4.86 1.93 5.97
C TRP A 73 5.65 0.64 5.96
N ASP A 74 5.00 -0.42 5.56
CA ASP A 74 5.69 -1.64 5.20
C ASP A 74 5.15 -2.26 3.91
N LEU A 75 6.05 -2.91 3.16
CA LEU A 75 5.72 -3.60 1.92
C LEU A 75 6.20 -5.03 2.00
N TRP A 76 5.31 -5.93 1.67
CA TRP A 76 5.63 -7.32 1.43
C TRP A 76 5.55 -7.59 -0.08
N ILE A 77 6.64 -8.07 -0.68
CA ILE A 77 6.78 -8.31 -2.12
C ILE A 77 7.15 -9.78 -2.32
N GLY A 78 6.22 -10.55 -2.85
CA GLY A 78 6.39 -11.98 -3.14
C GLY A 78 5.63 -12.35 -4.42
N SER A 79 4.85 -13.43 -4.37
CA SER A 79 3.91 -13.78 -5.45
C SER A 79 2.84 -12.70 -5.69
N GLU A 80 2.61 -11.89 -4.69
CA GLU A 80 1.74 -10.72 -4.70
C GLU A 80 2.43 -9.58 -3.96
N MET A 81 1.94 -8.36 -4.12
CA MET A 81 2.41 -7.22 -3.37
C MET A 81 1.35 -6.83 -2.34
N ALA A 82 1.78 -6.56 -1.12
CA ALA A 82 0.93 -6.03 -0.07
C ALA A 82 1.61 -4.86 0.63
N ALA A 83 0.89 -3.78 0.82
CA ALA A 83 1.35 -2.62 1.55
C ALA A 83 0.48 -2.42 2.79
N PHE A 84 1.09 -1.94 3.87
CA PHE A 84 0.42 -1.69 5.13
C PHE A 84 0.87 -0.34 5.69
N GLN A 85 -0.03 0.31 6.38
CA GLN A 85 0.21 1.57 7.07
C GLN A 85 0.04 1.39 8.58
N LYS A 86 0.97 1.95 9.35
CA LYS A 86 0.88 2.02 10.80
C LYS A 86 0.22 3.33 11.21
N GLU A 87 -0.84 3.27 12.00
CA GLU A 87 -1.44 4.47 12.58
C GLU A 87 -0.48 5.19 13.54
N ALA A 88 -0.44 6.52 13.43
CA ALA A 88 0.60 7.34 14.06
C ALA A 88 0.51 7.44 15.57
N ASP A 89 -0.59 7.06 16.24
CA ASP A 89 -0.82 7.54 17.62
C ASP A 89 -1.46 6.53 18.59
N THR A 90 -1.40 5.25 18.29
CA THR A 90 -1.91 4.25 19.21
C THR A 90 -0.77 3.52 19.91
N ALA A 91 -0.85 3.40 21.26
CA ALA A 91 0.06 2.57 22.06
C ALA A 91 0.12 1.10 21.61
N LYS A 92 -0.78 0.72 20.72
CA LYS A 92 -0.78 -0.53 19.95
C LYS A 92 -0.86 -0.14 18.48
N ALA A 93 0.28 -0.16 17.81
CA ALA A 93 0.34 0.07 16.37
C ALA A 93 -0.65 -0.85 15.64
N LYS A 94 -1.78 -0.30 15.22
CA LYS A 94 -2.72 -1.02 14.37
C LYS A 94 -2.19 -0.91 12.95
N VAL A 95 -1.87 -2.04 12.37
CA VAL A 95 -1.40 -2.13 11.00
C VAL A 95 -2.58 -2.47 10.12
N GLU A 96 -2.96 -1.57 9.26
CA GLU A 96 -4.08 -1.77 8.32
C GLU A 96 -3.55 -2.06 6.92
N PRO A 97 -4.22 -2.94 6.17
CA PRO A 97 -3.89 -3.15 4.77
C PRO A 97 -4.04 -1.86 4.00
N PHE A 98 -3.01 -1.50 3.27
CA PHE A 98 -3.03 -0.38 2.35
C PHE A 98 -3.08 -0.94 0.92
N PRO A 99 -4.16 -0.77 0.19
CA PRO A 99 -4.39 -1.54 -1.04
C PRO A 99 -3.54 -1.11 -2.22
N GLU A 100 -2.92 0.06 -2.16
CA GLU A 100 -2.20 0.59 -3.31
C GLU A 100 -0.78 1.00 -2.91
N ALA A 101 0.19 0.15 -3.24
CA ALA A 101 1.61 0.46 -3.10
C ALA A 101 2.03 1.74 -3.88
N THR A 102 1.22 2.16 -4.84
CA THR A 102 1.41 3.39 -5.62
C THR A 102 1.21 4.67 -4.80
N ASN A 103 0.48 4.59 -3.69
CA ASN A 103 0.18 5.75 -2.83
C ASN A 103 1.17 5.89 -1.66
N ILE A 104 2.26 5.13 -1.65
CA ILE A 104 3.33 5.32 -0.68
C ILE A 104 3.94 6.71 -0.91
N PRO A 105 4.16 7.50 0.16
CA PRO A 105 4.69 8.85 0.04
C PRO A 105 5.98 8.90 -0.78
N ALA A 106 6.14 9.91 -1.60
CA ALA A 106 7.39 10.15 -2.29
C ALA A 106 8.48 10.63 -1.30
N ALA A 107 9.74 10.60 -1.74
CA ALA A 107 10.85 11.07 -0.91
C ALA A 107 10.65 12.53 -0.48
N GLY A 108 10.64 12.75 0.83
CA GLY A 108 10.37 14.07 1.43
C GLY A 108 8.92 14.33 1.80
N GLU A 109 8.01 13.41 1.46
CA GLU A 109 6.60 13.45 1.87
C GLU A 109 6.36 12.47 3.02
N TYR A 110 5.43 12.79 3.92
CA TYR A 110 5.11 11.97 5.09
C TYR A 110 3.68 11.39 5.03
N GLU A 111 2.83 11.99 4.22
CA GLU A 111 1.44 11.57 4.04
C GLU A 111 1.23 10.84 2.71
N PRO A 112 0.19 9.99 2.59
CA PRO A 112 -0.15 9.35 1.35
C PRO A 112 -0.33 10.36 0.23
N ARG A 113 0.34 10.11 -0.88
CA ARG A 113 0.17 10.94 -2.06
C ARG A 113 -1.23 10.70 -2.64
N ARG A 114 -1.98 11.79 -2.85
CA ARG A 114 -3.18 11.72 -3.67
C ARG A 114 -2.80 11.57 -5.14
N LEU A 115 -3.51 10.74 -5.84
CA LEU A 115 -3.28 10.53 -7.27
C LEU A 115 -3.63 11.80 -8.04
N HIS A 116 -2.72 12.25 -8.88
CA HIS A 116 -2.94 13.31 -9.84
C HIS A 116 -3.15 12.71 -11.23
N TYR A 117 -3.87 13.45 -12.07
CA TYR A 117 -4.10 13.05 -13.46
C TYR A 117 -2.76 12.71 -14.19
N ALA A 118 -1.70 13.46 -13.92
CA ALA A 118 -0.38 13.25 -14.49
C ALA A 118 0.29 11.93 -14.06
N ASP A 119 -0.18 11.29 -13.01
CA ASP A 119 0.34 10.01 -12.50
C ASP A 119 -0.36 8.81 -13.16
N LEU A 120 -1.44 9.04 -13.90
CA LEU A 120 -2.19 7.98 -14.55
C LEU A 120 -1.39 7.35 -15.69
N VAL A 121 -1.37 6.04 -15.70
CA VAL A 121 -0.81 5.25 -16.79
C VAL A 121 -1.96 4.55 -17.51
N PRO A 122 -2.07 4.67 -18.84
CA PRO A 122 -3.11 3.97 -19.59
C PRO A 122 -3.08 2.46 -19.32
N ALA A 123 -4.23 1.90 -18.96
CA ALA A 123 -4.36 0.47 -18.77
C ALA A 123 -4.37 -0.22 -20.15
N THR A 124 -3.24 -0.79 -20.57
CA THR A 124 -3.09 -1.48 -21.85
C THR A 124 -3.48 -2.95 -21.78
N GLU A 125 -3.32 -3.57 -20.61
CA GLU A 125 -3.60 -4.99 -20.39
C GLU A 125 -4.37 -5.21 -19.07
N GLY A 126 -5.05 -6.34 -18.97
CA GLY A 126 -5.72 -6.76 -17.74
C GLY A 126 -7.04 -6.06 -17.40
N LEU A 127 -7.44 -5.00 -18.11
CA LEU A 127 -8.66 -4.21 -17.82
C LEU A 127 -9.92 -5.09 -17.78
N ARG A 128 -10.03 -6.04 -18.69
CA ARG A 128 -11.16 -7.01 -18.70
C ARG A 128 -11.21 -7.85 -17.42
N ALA A 129 -10.07 -8.27 -16.92
CA ALA A 129 -10.00 -9.06 -15.68
C ALA A 129 -10.36 -8.22 -14.45
N VAL A 130 -9.96 -6.93 -14.44
CA VAL A 130 -10.34 -5.97 -13.40
C VAL A 130 -11.86 -5.78 -13.42
N PHE A 131 -12.45 -5.47 -14.57
CA PHE A 131 -13.90 -5.28 -14.68
C PHE A 131 -14.68 -6.53 -14.30
N LYS A 132 -14.20 -7.71 -14.68
CA LYS A 132 -14.82 -8.96 -14.25
C LYS A 132 -14.81 -9.10 -12.72
N ARG A 133 -13.68 -8.83 -12.07
CA ARG A 133 -13.59 -8.90 -10.61
C ARG A 133 -14.50 -7.88 -9.93
N CYS A 134 -14.56 -6.65 -10.41
CA CYS A 134 -15.46 -5.63 -9.88
C CYS A 134 -16.94 -6.04 -10.04
N HIS A 135 -17.31 -6.55 -11.21
CA HIS A 135 -18.65 -7.06 -11.45
C HIS A 135 -19.00 -8.22 -10.51
N ASP A 136 -18.10 -9.20 -10.37
CA ASP A 136 -18.29 -10.35 -9.51
C ASP A 136 -18.41 -9.93 -8.03
N TYR A 137 -17.62 -8.93 -7.61
CA TYR A 137 -17.70 -8.35 -6.27
C TYR A 137 -19.07 -7.71 -6.01
N LEU A 138 -19.54 -6.87 -6.91
CA LEU A 138 -20.86 -6.22 -6.81
C LEU A 138 -22.00 -7.25 -6.82
N HIS A 139 -21.86 -8.30 -7.64
CA HIS A 139 -22.85 -9.36 -7.70
C HIS A 139 -22.92 -10.17 -6.40
N VAL A 140 -21.79 -10.60 -5.88
CA VAL A 140 -21.71 -11.50 -4.72
C VAL A 140 -21.87 -10.72 -3.41
N ASN A 141 -21.06 -9.70 -3.18
CA ASN A 141 -21.04 -8.96 -1.91
C ASN A 141 -22.14 -7.88 -1.83
N GLY A 142 -22.48 -7.26 -2.95
CA GLY A 142 -23.58 -6.31 -3.06
C GLY A 142 -24.94 -6.97 -3.16
N ASN A 143 -25.00 -8.31 -3.20
CA ASN A 143 -26.24 -9.08 -3.39
C ASN A 143 -27.12 -8.57 -4.56
N LEU A 144 -26.45 -8.14 -5.64
CA LEU A 144 -27.11 -7.61 -6.82
C LEU A 144 -27.28 -8.70 -7.88
N GLY A 145 -28.41 -8.70 -8.60
CA GLY A 145 -28.52 -9.51 -9.81
C GLY A 145 -27.45 -9.11 -10.83
N LYS A 146 -27.01 -10.06 -11.69
CA LYS A 146 -25.91 -9.83 -12.65
C LYS A 146 -26.08 -8.59 -13.50
N GLU A 147 -27.27 -8.37 -14.03
CA GLU A 147 -27.59 -7.20 -14.85
C GLU A 147 -27.47 -5.89 -14.03
N LYS A 148 -28.00 -5.90 -12.81
CA LYS A 148 -27.91 -4.73 -11.93
C LYS A 148 -26.47 -4.44 -11.52
N ALA A 149 -25.67 -5.48 -11.19
CA ALA A 149 -24.24 -5.36 -10.90
C ALA A 149 -23.48 -4.75 -12.09
N PHE A 150 -23.84 -5.13 -13.31
CA PHE A 150 -23.26 -4.55 -14.52
C PHE A 150 -23.58 -3.04 -14.66
N PHE A 151 -24.83 -2.63 -14.45
CA PHE A 151 -25.18 -1.21 -14.49
C PHE A 151 -24.51 -0.38 -13.39
N GLU A 152 -24.37 -0.93 -12.19
CA GLU A 152 -23.61 -0.24 -11.12
C GLU A 152 -22.13 -0.11 -11.47
N LEU A 153 -21.53 -1.15 -12.04
CA LEU A 153 -20.15 -1.07 -12.53
C LEU A 153 -20.01 0.00 -13.63
N LEU A 154 -20.94 0.10 -14.57
CA LEU A 154 -20.93 1.15 -15.60
C LEU A 154 -20.95 2.55 -15.00
N LYS A 155 -21.77 2.79 -13.96
CA LYS A 155 -21.80 4.09 -13.27
C LYS A 155 -20.44 4.44 -12.69
N LEU A 156 -19.78 3.48 -12.02
CA LEU A 156 -18.43 3.69 -11.48
C LEU A 156 -17.41 4.02 -12.57
N ILE A 157 -17.48 3.32 -13.71
CA ILE A 157 -16.59 3.59 -14.85
C ILE A 157 -16.83 5.01 -15.39
N PHE A 158 -18.08 5.43 -15.54
CA PHE A 158 -18.40 6.78 -16.02
C PHE A 158 -17.97 7.86 -15.02
N CYS A 159 -18.14 7.65 -13.71
CA CYS A 159 -17.64 8.56 -12.69
C CYS A 159 -16.12 8.72 -12.80
N LYS A 160 -15.39 7.60 -12.94
CA LYS A 160 -13.95 7.61 -13.08
C LYS A 160 -13.50 8.33 -14.36
N LEU A 161 -14.11 8.03 -15.49
CA LEU A 161 -13.80 8.70 -16.77
C LEU A 161 -14.08 10.20 -16.69
N HIS A 162 -15.22 10.59 -16.10
CA HIS A 162 -15.55 12.00 -15.92
C HIS A 162 -14.51 12.71 -15.05
N ASP A 163 -14.07 12.09 -13.96
CA ASP A 163 -13.04 12.65 -13.10
C ASP A 163 -11.70 12.79 -13.84
N GLU A 164 -11.28 11.78 -14.59
CA GLU A 164 -10.07 11.81 -15.39
C GLU A 164 -10.09 12.87 -16.50
N GLU A 165 -11.25 13.12 -17.12
CA GLU A 165 -11.40 14.12 -18.20
C GLU A 165 -11.49 15.55 -17.68
N HIS A 166 -12.01 15.76 -16.47
CA HIS A 166 -12.34 17.11 -15.97
C HIS A 166 -11.48 17.56 -14.80
N SER A 167 -10.69 16.67 -14.19
CA SER A 167 -9.78 17.01 -13.09
C SER A 167 -8.50 17.62 -13.64
N ALA A 168 -8.28 18.88 -13.36
CA ALA A 168 -7.06 19.60 -13.76
C ALA A 168 -5.82 19.29 -12.87
N GLY A 169 -5.96 18.39 -11.91
CA GLY A 169 -4.89 18.10 -10.93
C GLY A 169 -5.16 16.81 -10.15
N GLU A 170 -5.60 16.97 -8.93
CA GLU A 170 -5.89 15.86 -8.02
C GLU A 170 -7.18 15.13 -8.43
N LEU A 171 -7.13 13.80 -8.47
CA LEU A 171 -8.29 12.97 -8.80
C LEU A 171 -9.23 12.85 -7.59
N ILE A 172 -10.50 13.11 -7.80
CA ILE A 172 -11.55 12.99 -6.77
C ILE A 172 -12.01 11.54 -6.66
N PHE A 173 -12.13 10.84 -7.79
CA PHE A 173 -12.51 9.43 -7.83
C PHE A 173 -11.30 8.53 -7.54
N SER A 174 -10.80 8.65 -6.32
CA SER A 174 -9.72 7.82 -5.76
C SER A 174 -10.10 7.40 -4.35
N VAL A 175 -9.67 6.23 -3.91
CA VAL A 175 -9.92 5.76 -2.54
C VAL A 175 -8.72 6.12 -1.68
N THR A 176 -8.91 7.01 -0.73
CA THR A 176 -7.90 7.34 0.29
C THR A 176 -8.09 6.47 1.54
N SER A 177 -7.04 6.33 2.34
CA SER A 177 -7.09 5.56 3.59
C SER A 177 -8.06 6.17 4.64
N GLU A 178 -8.40 7.45 4.50
CA GLU A 178 -9.32 8.14 5.42
C GLU A 178 -10.78 7.80 5.14
N GLU A 179 -11.16 7.59 3.89
CA GLU A 179 -12.55 7.30 3.50
C GLU A 179 -13.02 5.92 3.92
N ARG A 180 -12.09 5.00 4.23
CA ARG A 180 -12.41 3.65 4.74
C ARG A 180 -12.75 3.61 6.22
N ARG A 181 -12.52 4.69 6.97
CA ARG A 181 -12.80 4.74 8.41
C ARG A 181 -14.25 5.12 8.73
N SER A 182 -15.03 5.50 7.73
CA SER A 182 -16.42 5.95 7.89
C SER A 182 -17.48 4.88 7.63
N GLU A 183 -17.11 3.66 7.32
CA GLU A 183 -17.98 2.47 7.22
C GLU A 183 -17.61 1.40 8.26
#